data_738b98aaa2467913be85c321fec09e1f
#
_entry.id   738b98aaa2467913be85c321fec09e1f
#
_cell.length_a   1.000
_cell.length_b   1.000
_cell.length_c   1.000
_cell.angle_alpha   90.00
_cell.angle_beta   90.00
_cell.angle_gamma   90.00
#
_symmetry.space_group_name_H-M   'P 1'
#
loop_
_entity.id
_entity.type
_entity.pdbx_description
1 polymer ?
#
loop_
_entity_poly.entity_id
_entity_poly.type
_entity_poly.pdbx_seq_one_letter_code
_entity_poly.pdbx_strand_id
1 'polypeptide(L)'
;MTPTEIAEKSAALTALFLRSSCYRNAKTIYGYINYNQEVQTRPLLEQALRDGKRVALAKCYGNEMRFIYITDLTQISQSSNGIPEPIADAPVANDPTALILMPGLAFDLQGHRIGYGRGYYDKFLCAQPNHPTVALCFDFQVLDHLETDLYDIPVDLVLWA
;
A
#
# COMPACT_ATOMS: atom_id res chain seq x y z
N MET A 1 -6.94 14.77 12.89
CA MET A 1 -7.91 14.89 11.76
C MET A 1 -9.24 14.28 12.15
N THR A 2 -10.32 14.91 11.73
CA THR A 2 -11.66 14.35 11.91
C THR A 2 -11.91 13.19 10.93
N PRO A 3 -12.86 12.29 11.23
CA PRO A 3 -13.25 11.24 10.27
C PRO A 3 -13.67 11.81 8.91
N THR A 4 -14.32 12.97 8.88
CA THR A 4 -14.71 13.65 7.63
C THR A 4 -13.49 14.09 6.84
N GLU A 5 -12.50 14.71 7.47
CA GLU A 5 -11.25 15.11 6.82
C GLU A 5 -10.49 13.91 6.24
N ILE A 6 -10.42 12.80 6.99
CA ILE A 6 -9.80 11.57 6.52
C ILE A 6 -10.52 11.06 5.28
N ALA A 7 -11.85 11.01 5.30
CA ALA A 7 -12.64 10.54 4.16
C ALA A 7 -12.46 11.44 2.94
N GLU A 8 -12.51 12.75 3.11
CA GLU A 8 -12.37 13.70 2.00
C GLU A 8 -10.98 13.65 1.37
N LYS A 9 -9.93 13.65 2.18
CA LYS A 9 -8.55 13.57 1.69
C LYS A 9 -8.26 12.21 1.06
N SER A 10 -8.79 11.15 1.64
CA SER A 10 -8.67 9.80 1.05
C SER A 10 -9.36 9.71 -0.30
N ALA A 11 -10.53 10.33 -0.45
CA ALA A 11 -11.24 10.38 -1.74
C ALA A 11 -10.43 11.15 -2.79
N ALA A 12 -9.82 12.27 -2.41
CA ALA A 12 -8.96 13.05 -3.30
C ALA A 12 -7.74 12.24 -3.74
N LEU A 13 -7.12 11.52 -2.82
CA LEU A 13 -5.97 10.64 -3.11
C LEU A 13 -6.36 9.47 -4.01
N THR A 14 -7.52 8.87 -3.77
CA THR A 14 -8.06 7.82 -4.64
C THR A 14 -8.21 8.34 -6.06
N ALA A 15 -8.79 9.53 -6.24
CA ALA A 15 -8.94 10.13 -7.56
C ALA A 15 -7.60 10.39 -8.25
N LEU A 16 -6.61 10.90 -7.51
CA LEU A 16 -5.26 11.11 -8.05
C LEU A 16 -4.62 9.78 -8.48
N PHE A 17 -4.71 8.77 -7.64
CA PHE A 17 -4.15 7.45 -7.91
C PHE A 17 -4.76 6.82 -9.15
N LEU A 18 -6.08 6.81 -9.25
CA LEU A 18 -6.79 6.20 -10.38
C LEU A 18 -6.48 6.89 -11.72
N ARG A 19 -6.08 8.16 -11.71
CA ARG A 19 -5.65 8.90 -12.90
C ARG A 19 -4.18 8.72 -13.23
N SER A 20 -3.39 8.16 -12.34
CA SER A 20 -1.96 7.99 -12.56
C SER A 20 -1.67 6.95 -13.64
N SER A 21 -0.56 7.14 -14.35
CA SER A 21 -0.12 6.18 -15.37
C SER A 21 0.27 4.84 -14.73
N CYS A 22 0.83 4.86 -13.54
CA CYS A 22 1.22 3.63 -12.84
C CYS A 22 0.00 2.75 -12.55
N TYR A 23 -1.13 3.35 -12.13
CA TYR A 23 -2.37 2.59 -11.96
C TYR A 23 -2.90 2.07 -13.29
N ARG A 24 -2.99 2.93 -14.30
CA ARG A 24 -3.53 2.54 -15.60
C ARG A 24 -2.74 1.41 -16.25
N ASN A 25 -1.43 1.39 -16.08
CA ASN A 25 -0.56 0.38 -16.67
C ASN A 25 -0.46 -0.90 -15.84
N ALA A 26 -0.85 -0.88 -14.58
CA ALA A 26 -0.77 -2.04 -13.71
C ALA A 26 -1.86 -3.05 -14.04
N LYS A 27 -1.50 -4.32 -14.12
CA LYS A 27 -2.45 -5.43 -14.23
C LYS A 27 -2.82 -5.98 -12.86
N THR A 28 -1.90 -5.87 -11.91
CA THR A 28 -2.03 -6.37 -10.55
C THR A 28 -1.64 -5.28 -9.56
N ILE A 29 -2.44 -5.13 -8.52
CA ILE A 29 -2.17 -4.22 -7.40
C ILE A 29 -1.92 -5.03 -6.15
N TYR A 30 -0.78 -4.81 -5.51
CA TYR A 30 -0.48 -5.32 -4.18
C TYR A 30 -0.79 -4.20 -3.20
N GLY A 31 -1.81 -4.38 -2.39
CA GLY A 31 -2.31 -3.34 -1.52
C GLY A 31 -2.38 -3.75 -0.06
N TYR A 32 -2.90 -2.85 0.73
CA TYR A 32 -3.19 -3.06 2.14
C TYR A 32 -4.54 -2.41 2.45
N ILE A 33 -5.18 -2.89 3.52
CA ILE A 33 -6.36 -2.23 4.07
C ILE A 33 -5.90 -1.26 5.15
N ASN A 34 -6.39 -0.04 5.08
CA ASN A 34 -6.05 1.00 6.03
C ASN A 34 -6.33 0.56 7.48
N TYR A 35 -5.41 0.95 8.35
CA TYR A 35 -5.46 0.71 9.79
C TYR A 35 -5.36 2.05 10.51
N ASN A 36 -6.12 2.21 11.60
CA ASN A 36 -6.20 3.48 12.34
C ASN A 36 -6.56 4.67 11.42
N GLN A 37 -5.74 5.72 11.43
CA GLN A 37 -5.96 6.97 10.69
C GLN A 37 -5.20 7.01 9.36
N GLU A 38 -4.86 5.86 8.80
CA GLU A 38 -4.24 5.82 7.48
C GLU A 38 -5.21 6.26 6.39
N VAL A 39 -4.66 6.60 5.23
CA VAL A 39 -5.45 6.84 4.02
C VAL A 39 -6.35 5.64 3.75
N GLN A 40 -7.63 5.88 3.53
CA GLN A 40 -8.60 4.83 3.26
C GLN A 40 -8.37 4.23 1.88
N THR A 41 -7.98 2.97 1.83
CA THR A 41 -7.62 2.28 0.59
C THR A 41 -8.74 1.42 0.02
N ARG A 42 -9.78 1.09 0.80
CA ARG A 42 -10.88 0.24 0.32
C ARG A 42 -11.51 0.73 -0.97
N PRO A 43 -11.85 2.02 -1.13
CA PRO A 43 -12.49 2.48 -2.36
C PRO A 43 -11.63 2.27 -3.60
N LEU A 44 -10.33 2.53 -3.51
CA LEU A 44 -9.44 2.33 -4.66
C LEU A 44 -9.24 0.85 -4.99
N LEU A 45 -9.19 -0.03 -3.99
CA LEU A 45 -9.07 -1.47 -4.19
C LEU A 45 -10.33 -2.06 -4.81
N GLU A 46 -11.51 -1.60 -4.36
CA GLU A 46 -12.78 -1.97 -4.97
C GLU A 46 -12.83 -1.54 -6.44
N GLN A 47 -12.37 -0.32 -6.74
CA GLN A 47 -12.33 0.16 -8.11
C GLN A 47 -11.36 -0.66 -8.97
N ALA A 48 -10.22 -1.04 -8.42
CA ALA A 48 -9.26 -1.90 -9.13
C ALA A 48 -9.90 -3.24 -9.52
N LEU A 49 -10.66 -3.85 -8.61
CA LEU A 49 -11.39 -5.09 -8.90
C LEU A 49 -12.44 -4.86 -9.99
N ARG A 50 -13.19 -3.77 -9.93
CA ARG A 50 -14.18 -3.42 -10.97
C ARG A 50 -13.54 -3.16 -12.33
N ASP A 51 -12.32 -2.62 -12.34
CA ASP A 51 -11.57 -2.36 -13.56
C ASP A 51 -10.93 -3.64 -14.15
N GLY A 52 -11.16 -4.77 -13.53
CA GLY A 52 -10.65 -6.07 -13.99
C GLY A 52 -9.20 -6.34 -13.61
N LYS A 53 -8.62 -5.56 -12.71
CA LYS A 53 -7.27 -5.81 -12.21
C LYS A 53 -7.29 -6.90 -11.14
N ARG A 54 -6.16 -7.61 -11.02
CA ARG A 54 -5.97 -8.53 -9.91
C ARG A 54 -5.52 -7.73 -8.69
N VAL A 55 -6.05 -8.09 -7.53
CA VAL A 55 -5.71 -7.44 -6.27
C VAL A 55 -5.23 -8.49 -5.29
N ALA A 56 -4.10 -8.23 -4.65
CA ALA A 56 -3.57 -9.04 -3.57
C ALA A 56 -3.27 -8.14 -2.37
N LEU A 57 -3.48 -8.65 -1.17
CA LEU A 57 -3.30 -7.90 0.06
C LEU A 57 -2.21 -8.51 0.92
N ALA A 58 -1.48 -7.66 1.62
CA ALA A 58 -0.39 -8.05 2.49
C ALA A 58 -0.89 -8.90 3.66
N LYS A 59 -0.18 -9.98 3.93
CA LYS A 59 -0.40 -10.85 5.08
C LYS A 59 0.95 -11.23 5.68
N CYS A 60 1.09 -11.09 6.99
CA CYS A 60 2.34 -11.33 7.69
C CYS A 60 2.38 -12.74 8.28
N TYR A 61 3.53 -13.38 8.15
CA TYR A 61 3.83 -14.71 8.66
C TYR A 61 5.15 -14.63 9.44
N GLY A 62 5.07 -14.31 10.72
CA GLY A 62 6.27 -14.11 11.53
C GLY A 62 7.12 -12.94 11.01
N ASN A 63 8.31 -13.24 10.48
CA ASN A 63 9.22 -12.23 9.93
C ASN A 63 9.02 -12.00 8.43
N GLU A 64 8.12 -12.73 7.80
CA GLU A 64 7.90 -12.72 6.35
C GLU A 64 6.55 -12.10 6.03
N MET A 65 6.46 -11.47 4.88
CA MET A 65 5.20 -10.94 4.35
C MET A 65 4.94 -11.55 2.97
N ARG A 66 3.68 -11.91 2.73
CA ARG A 66 3.21 -12.39 1.43
C ARG A 66 2.02 -11.55 1.01
N PHE A 67 1.77 -11.52 -0.29
CA PHE A 67 0.55 -10.94 -0.84
C PHE A 67 -0.37 -12.06 -1.29
N ILE A 68 -1.62 -12.01 -0.82
CA ILE A 68 -2.61 -13.04 -1.08
C ILE A 68 -3.69 -12.46 -1.99
N TYR A 69 -3.98 -13.11 -3.11
CA TYR A 69 -5.03 -12.68 -4.02
C TYR A 69 -6.40 -12.72 -3.36
N ILE A 70 -7.17 -11.68 -3.63
CA ILE A 70 -8.58 -11.62 -3.25
C ILE A 70 -9.42 -11.30 -4.48
N THR A 71 -10.68 -11.68 -4.44
CA THR A 71 -11.67 -11.33 -5.48
C THR A 71 -12.73 -10.38 -4.93
N ASP A 72 -12.80 -10.24 -3.61
CA ASP A 72 -13.81 -9.44 -2.92
C ASP A 72 -13.24 -8.96 -1.58
N LEU A 73 -13.58 -7.75 -1.17
CA LEU A 73 -13.10 -7.18 0.10
C LEU A 73 -13.77 -7.80 1.35
N THR A 74 -14.73 -8.68 1.17
CA THR A 74 -15.27 -9.48 2.30
C THR A 74 -14.31 -10.58 2.75
N GLN A 75 -13.29 -10.91 1.96
CA GLN A 75 -12.28 -11.94 2.26
C GLN A 75 -11.19 -11.46 3.22
N ILE A 76 -11.52 -10.55 4.09
CA ILE A 76 -10.60 -9.88 5.01
C ILE A 76 -11.10 -10.06 6.44
N SER A 77 -10.17 -10.31 7.37
CA SER A 77 -10.43 -10.29 8.80
C SER A 77 -9.32 -9.53 9.53
N GLN A 78 -9.56 -9.19 10.77
CA GLN A 78 -8.50 -8.62 11.61
C GLN A 78 -7.58 -9.74 12.08
N SER A 79 -6.26 -9.49 12.00
CA SER A 79 -5.24 -10.34 12.60
C SER A 79 -5.28 -10.21 14.12
N SER A 80 -4.44 -11.02 14.80
CA SER A 80 -4.27 -10.91 16.26
C SER A 80 -3.83 -9.52 16.73
N ASN A 81 -3.19 -8.74 15.84
CA ASN A 81 -2.76 -7.36 16.11
C ASN A 81 -3.82 -6.32 15.69
N GLY A 82 -5.00 -6.75 15.27
CA GLY A 82 -6.06 -5.86 14.81
C GLY A 82 -5.87 -5.30 13.40
N ILE A 83 -4.80 -5.67 12.71
CA ILE A 83 -4.52 -5.21 11.35
C ILE A 83 -5.35 -6.03 10.36
N PRO A 84 -6.13 -5.39 9.45
CA PRO A 84 -6.89 -6.14 8.45
C PRO A 84 -5.97 -6.88 7.49
N GLU A 85 -6.26 -8.16 7.24
CA GLU A 85 -5.49 -8.97 6.30
C GLU A 85 -6.38 -10.05 5.68
N PRO A 86 -5.95 -10.68 4.57
CA PRO A 86 -6.73 -11.77 3.97
C PRO A 86 -6.96 -12.91 4.94
N ILE A 87 -8.16 -13.50 4.89
CA ILE A 87 -8.51 -14.68 5.71
C ILE A 87 -7.72 -15.89 5.21
N ALA A 88 -7.70 -16.07 3.88
CA ALA A 88 -7.03 -17.20 3.26
C ALA A 88 -5.51 -17.07 3.26
N ASP A 89 -4.81 -18.19 3.07
CA ASP A 89 -3.36 -18.24 2.93
C ASP A 89 -2.92 -18.42 1.47
N ALA A 90 -3.88 -18.56 0.57
CA ALA A 90 -3.64 -18.83 -0.85
C ALA A 90 -4.81 -18.30 -1.69
N PRO A 91 -4.60 -18.05 -2.99
CA PRO A 91 -3.32 -18.17 -3.68
C PRO A 91 -2.36 -17.03 -3.36
N VAL A 92 -1.09 -17.37 -3.19
CA VAL A 92 -0.03 -16.37 -3.00
C VAL A 92 0.23 -15.68 -4.33
N ALA A 93 0.26 -14.37 -4.32
CA ALA A 93 0.51 -13.58 -5.51
C ALA A 93 1.97 -13.68 -5.93
N ASN A 94 2.21 -13.81 -7.23
CA ASN A 94 3.52 -14.01 -7.81
C ASN A 94 3.75 -13.18 -9.07
N ASP A 95 3.07 -12.06 -9.21
CA ASP A 95 3.28 -11.14 -10.33
C ASP A 95 4.48 -10.23 -10.03
N PRO A 96 5.63 -10.41 -10.70
CA PRO A 96 6.83 -9.63 -10.39
C PRO A 96 6.77 -8.18 -10.81
N THR A 97 5.74 -7.77 -11.55
CA THR A 97 5.53 -6.40 -12.03
C THR A 97 4.34 -5.72 -11.36
N ALA A 98 3.73 -6.34 -10.36
CA ALA A 98 2.61 -5.76 -9.65
C ALA A 98 2.99 -4.40 -9.04
N LEU A 99 2.06 -3.46 -9.11
CA LEU A 99 2.20 -2.17 -8.44
C LEU A 99 1.96 -2.33 -6.96
N ILE A 100 2.90 -1.92 -6.13
CA ILE A 100 2.79 -2.03 -4.67
C ILE A 100 2.41 -0.69 -4.07
N LEU A 101 1.32 -0.67 -3.31
CA LEU A 101 0.96 0.44 -2.43
C LEU A 101 1.81 0.34 -1.16
N MET A 102 2.59 1.38 -0.89
CA MET A 102 3.52 1.40 0.24
C MET A 102 2.94 2.18 1.41
N PRO A 103 2.65 1.53 2.54
CA PRO A 103 2.26 2.25 3.74
C PRO A 103 3.47 2.89 4.42
N GLY A 104 3.22 3.87 5.29
CA GLY A 104 4.27 4.49 6.07
C GLY A 104 3.74 5.58 6.99
N LEU A 105 4.56 5.96 7.95
CA LEU A 105 4.24 7.02 8.93
C LEU A 105 4.57 8.40 8.38
N ALA A 106 5.64 8.52 7.60
CA ALA A 106 6.10 9.77 7.02
C ALA A 106 6.86 9.50 5.73
N PHE A 107 6.88 10.49 4.85
CA PHE A 107 7.53 10.43 3.54
C PHE A 107 8.25 11.75 3.23
N ASP A 108 9.21 11.72 2.33
CA ASP A 108 9.70 12.91 1.66
C ASP A 108 9.44 12.80 0.14
N LEU A 109 9.68 13.87 -0.59
CA LEU A 109 9.37 13.89 -2.03
C LEU A 109 10.40 13.12 -2.88
N GLN A 110 11.50 12.66 -2.29
CA GLN A 110 12.44 11.74 -2.93
C GLN A 110 12.02 10.28 -2.78
N GLY A 111 10.92 10.03 -2.08
CA GLY A 111 10.38 8.68 -1.89
C GLY A 111 10.88 7.96 -0.65
N HIS A 112 11.70 8.60 0.18
CA HIS A 112 12.09 8.00 1.45
C HIS A 112 10.90 7.91 2.39
N ARG A 113 10.85 6.86 3.20
CA ARG A 113 9.73 6.66 4.11
C ARG A 113 10.20 6.16 5.47
N ILE A 114 9.41 6.49 6.49
CA ILE A 114 9.49 5.87 7.81
C ILE A 114 8.36 4.87 7.91
N GLY A 115 8.71 3.60 8.07
CA GLY A 115 7.73 2.52 8.24
C GLY A 115 7.44 2.27 9.72
N TYR A 116 6.77 1.15 9.97
CA TYR A 116 6.31 0.78 11.32
C TYR A 116 7.36 -0.03 12.12
N GLY A 117 8.61 -0.14 11.62
CA GLY A 117 9.72 -0.73 12.35
C GLY A 117 9.97 -2.21 12.10
N ARG A 118 9.12 -2.91 11.36
CA ARG A 118 9.27 -4.34 11.07
C ARG A 118 10.06 -4.66 9.81
N GLY A 119 10.17 -3.70 8.88
CA GLY A 119 10.93 -3.87 7.65
C GLY A 119 10.33 -4.85 6.63
N TYR A 120 9.05 -5.20 6.75
CA TYR A 120 8.40 -6.16 5.86
C TYR A 120 8.48 -5.77 4.38
N TYR A 121 8.19 -4.50 4.07
CA TYR A 121 8.18 -4.00 2.69
C TYR A 121 9.59 -3.90 2.13
N ASP A 122 10.55 -3.44 2.93
CA ASP A 122 11.96 -3.36 2.49
C ASP A 122 12.54 -4.75 2.21
N LYS A 123 12.23 -5.74 3.05
CA LYS A 123 12.63 -7.13 2.82
C LYS A 123 12.00 -7.68 1.54
N PHE A 124 10.71 -7.44 1.35
CA PHE A 124 10.00 -7.92 0.17
C PHE A 124 10.60 -7.33 -1.10
N LEU A 125 10.85 -6.02 -1.12
CA LEU A 125 11.43 -5.33 -2.27
C LEU A 125 12.90 -5.70 -2.50
N CYS A 126 13.66 -6.00 -1.45
CA CYS A 126 15.01 -6.54 -1.60
C CYS A 126 15.01 -7.86 -2.37
N ALA A 127 14.04 -8.73 -2.06
CA ALA A 127 13.91 -10.03 -2.74
C ALA A 127 13.31 -9.91 -4.14
N GLN A 128 12.46 -8.90 -4.37
CA GLN A 128 11.75 -8.69 -5.63
C GLN A 128 11.80 -7.20 -6.02
N PRO A 129 12.92 -6.72 -6.56
CA PRO A 129 13.16 -5.28 -6.71
C PRO A 129 12.47 -4.60 -7.90
N ASN A 130 11.82 -5.35 -8.78
CA ASN A 130 11.29 -4.81 -10.04
C ASN A 130 9.86 -4.25 -9.92
N HIS A 131 9.25 -4.31 -8.76
CA HIS A 131 7.92 -3.77 -8.54
C HIS A 131 7.93 -2.24 -8.59
N PRO A 132 7.06 -1.61 -9.38
CA PRO A 132 6.78 -0.19 -9.20
C PRO A 132 6.08 0.04 -7.86
N THR A 133 6.38 1.16 -7.20
CA THR A 133 5.85 1.47 -5.88
C THR A 133 5.22 2.85 -5.85
N VAL A 134 4.13 2.99 -5.09
CA VAL A 134 3.44 4.26 -4.88
C VAL A 134 2.99 4.35 -3.43
N ALA A 135 3.15 5.52 -2.84
CA ALA A 135 2.64 5.82 -1.51
C ALA A 135 1.52 6.85 -1.60
N LEU A 136 0.49 6.64 -0.80
CA LEU A 136 -0.59 7.59 -0.60
C LEU A 136 -0.53 8.07 0.84
N CYS A 137 -0.42 9.37 1.05
CA CYS A 137 -0.30 9.92 2.39
C CYS A 137 -1.00 11.28 2.50
N PHE A 138 -1.21 11.71 3.74
CA PHE A 138 -1.73 13.04 4.01
C PHE A 138 -0.60 14.06 3.94
N ASP A 139 -0.94 15.32 3.64
CA ASP A 139 0.02 16.39 3.47
C ASP A 139 0.97 16.58 4.65
N PHE A 140 0.47 16.43 5.88
CA PHE A 140 1.31 16.56 7.09
C PHE A 140 2.30 15.40 7.26
N GLN A 141 2.14 14.30 6.52
CA GLN A 141 3.08 13.18 6.54
C GLN A 141 4.28 13.43 5.61
N VAL A 142 4.21 14.45 4.76
CA VAL A 142 5.30 14.79 3.85
C VAL A 142 6.25 15.77 4.54
N LEU A 143 7.48 15.34 4.73
CA LEU A 143 8.53 16.11 5.40
C LEU A 143 9.58 16.55 4.37
N ASP A 144 10.35 17.60 4.69
CA ASP A 144 11.35 18.14 3.76
C ASP A 144 12.44 17.13 3.42
N HIS A 145 12.90 16.39 4.44
CA HIS A 145 13.94 15.38 4.28
C HIS A 145 13.83 14.35 5.39
N LEU A 146 13.99 13.07 5.02
CA LEU A 146 14.08 11.97 5.97
C LEU A 146 15.46 11.35 5.90
N GLU A 147 16.05 11.10 7.06
CA GLU A 147 17.24 10.27 7.17
C GLU A 147 16.79 8.81 7.14
N THR A 148 17.40 8.04 6.23
CA THR A 148 17.08 6.64 6.04
C THR A 148 18.31 5.78 6.15
N ASP A 149 18.10 4.50 6.41
CA ASP A 149 19.14 3.49 6.44
C ASP A 149 19.58 3.15 5.01
N LEU A 150 20.80 2.65 4.87
CA LEU A 150 21.37 2.24 3.59
C LEU A 150 20.52 1.19 2.86
N TYR A 151 19.76 0.38 3.62
CA TYR A 151 18.92 -0.69 3.10
C TYR A 151 17.47 -0.29 2.83
N ASP A 152 17.08 0.94 3.16
CA ASP A 152 15.74 1.42 2.90
C ASP A 152 15.56 1.69 1.42
N ILE A 153 14.46 1.21 0.85
CA ILE A 153 14.18 1.33 -0.58
C ILE A 153 13.20 2.48 -0.79
N PRO A 154 13.57 3.52 -1.56
CA PRO A 154 12.66 4.63 -1.83
C PRO A 154 11.44 4.21 -2.62
N VAL A 155 10.33 4.89 -2.37
CA VAL A 155 9.08 4.75 -3.14
C VAL A 155 9.22 5.53 -4.45
N ASP A 156 8.75 4.95 -5.55
CA ASP A 156 8.87 5.58 -6.87
C ASP A 156 8.00 6.84 -7.02
N LEU A 157 6.83 6.85 -6.41
CA LEU A 157 5.89 7.97 -6.48
C LEU A 157 5.20 8.18 -5.14
N VAL A 158 5.20 9.42 -4.67
CA VAL A 158 4.45 9.83 -3.47
C VAL A 158 3.31 10.74 -3.90
N LEU A 159 2.08 10.35 -3.63
CA LEU A 159 0.87 11.15 -3.82
C LEU A 159 0.37 11.60 -2.46
N TRP A 160 0.04 12.87 -2.34
CA TRP A 160 -0.39 13.46 -1.06
C TRP A 160 -1.53 14.45 -1.23
N ALA A 161 -2.30 14.60 -0.17
CA ALA A 161 -3.41 15.57 -0.11
C ALA A 161 -3.63 16.09 1.31
#